data_d6fd8dc4cb7f194a6898f4a82e240393
#
_entry.id   d6fd8dc4cb7f194a6898f4a82e240393
#
_cell.length_a   1.000
_cell.length_b   1.000
_cell.length_c   1.000
_cell.angle_alpha   90.00
_cell.angle_beta   90.00
_cell.angle_gamma   90.00
#
_symmetry.space_group_name_H-M   'P 1'
#
loop_
_entity.id
_entity.type
_entity.pdbx_description
1 polymer ?
#
loop_
_entity_poly.entity_id
_entity_poly.type
_entity_poly.pdbx_seq_one_letter_code
_entity_poly.pdbx_strand_id
1 'polypeptide(L)'
;NEFFNSIIEKPLLTSTIVLVFMTILVLGLSLPYYLSDYKSFIPQVLAEAHGMIFDIAVIGILIFWLNQNGEIRRRIRTYKDEIDDFRLWESEEAAFRTVGNIKRLNRHKIHEINLVNCHLPRTNLNYVNLAGSNMNSANISQSSLIECNLENARLNQTNFENSNLNQASLKGAYASG
;
A
#
# COMPACT_ATOMS: atom_id res chain seq x y z
N ASN A 1 28.46 24.60 -11.27
CA ASN A 1 27.91 23.21 -11.27
C ASN A 1 26.77 23.00 -10.28
N GLU A 2 26.42 23.97 -9.44
CA GLU A 2 25.27 23.89 -8.53
C GLU A 2 23.92 23.86 -9.28
N PHE A 3 23.86 24.54 -10.44
CA PHE A 3 22.67 24.54 -11.31
C PHE A 3 22.33 23.13 -11.85
N PHE A 4 23.34 22.37 -12.27
CA PHE A 4 23.17 21.00 -12.75
C PHE A 4 22.72 20.03 -11.63
N ASN A 5 23.26 20.16 -10.43
CA ASN A 5 22.85 19.34 -9.29
C ASN A 5 21.42 19.66 -8.85
N SER A 6 21.02 20.94 -8.85
CA SER A 6 19.64 21.34 -8.54
C SER A 6 18.61 20.82 -9.56
N ILE A 7 19.01 20.62 -10.82
CA ILE A 7 18.15 20.05 -11.86
C ILE A 7 17.94 18.56 -11.63
N ILE A 8 18.99 17.83 -11.26
CA ILE A 8 18.93 16.36 -11.04
C ILE A 8 18.10 16.03 -9.79
N GLU A 9 18.13 16.88 -8.76
CA GLU A 9 17.36 16.68 -7.52
C GLU A 9 15.84 16.94 -7.66
N LYS A 10 15.41 17.62 -8.76
CA LYS A 10 14.00 17.95 -9.00
C LYS A 10 13.50 17.36 -10.33
N PRO A 11 13.12 16.08 -10.35
CA PRO A 11 12.75 15.38 -11.59
C PRO A 11 11.59 16.06 -12.37
N LEU A 12 10.67 16.71 -11.66
CA LEU A 12 9.59 17.49 -12.28
C LEU A 12 10.12 18.71 -13.06
N LEU A 13 11.07 19.41 -12.49
CA LEU A 13 11.66 20.60 -13.11
C LEU A 13 12.50 20.22 -14.35
N THR A 14 13.25 19.13 -14.25
CA THR A 14 14.05 18.60 -15.37
C THR A 14 13.16 18.17 -16.53
N SER A 15 12.11 17.40 -16.26
CA SER A 15 11.17 16.95 -17.30
C SER A 15 10.43 18.12 -17.95
N THR A 16 10.06 19.15 -17.18
CA THR A 16 9.43 20.36 -17.71
C THR A 16 10.38 21.13 -18.63
N ILE A 17 11.65 21.30 -18.26
CA ILE A 17 12.65 21.98 -19.11
C ILE A 17 12.86 21.21 -20.43
N VAL A 18 13.01 19.89 -20.35
CA VAL A 18 13.16 19.03 -21.53
C VAL A 18 11.94 19.12 -22.43
N LEU A 19 10.72 19.08 -21.87
CA LEU A 19 9.47 19.20 -22.62
C LEU A 19 9.38 20.54 -23.34
N VAL A 20 9.66 21.66 -22.64
CA VAL A 20 9.65 23.01 -23.23
C VAL A 20 10.68 23.13 -24.36
N PHE A 21 11.89 22.61 -24.15
CA PHE A 21 12.93 22.59 -25.15
C PHE A 21 12.52 21.80 -26.40
N MET A 22 12.00 20.60 -26.24
CA MET A 22 11.50 19.75 -27.33
C MET A 22 10.35 20.42 -28.07
N THR A 23 9.42 21.05 -27.35
CA THR A 23 8.29 21.77 -27.95
C THR A 23 8.78 22.93 -28.84
N ILE A 24 9.72 23.75 -28.36
CA ILE A 24 10.28 24.85 -29.13
C ILE A 24 11.02 24.34 -30.38
N LEU A 25 11.79 23.26 -30.26
CA LEU A 25 12.51 22.64 -31.34
C LEU A 25 11.56 22.10 -32.42
N VAL A 26 10.52 21.38 -32.04
CA VAL A 26 9.52 20.84 -32.97
C VAL A 26 8.75 21.96 -33.67
N LEU A 27 8.30 22.99 -32.92
CA LEU A 27 7.62 24.14 -33.51
C LEU A 27 8.53 24.90 -34.49
N GLY A 28 9.81 25.11 -34.16
CA GLY A 28 10.79 25.79 -35.04
C GLY A 28 11.05 25.02 -36.33
N LEU A 29 11.14 23.68 -36.25
CA LEU A 29 11.35 22.86 -37.45
C LEU A 29 10.09 22.72 -38.32
N SER A 30 8.89 22.79 -37.73
CA SER A 30 7.63 22.64 -38.44
C SER A 30 7.13 23.95 -39.06
N LEU A 31 7.60 25.12 -38.58
CA LEU A 31 7.17 26.44 -39.04
C LEU A 31 7.24 26.64 -40.57
N PRO A 32 8.36 26.28 -41.26
CA PRO A 32 8.46 26.45 -42.73
C PRO A 32 7.39 25.61 -43.48
N TYR A 33 7.12 24.40 -43.00
CA TYR A 33 6.10 23.51 -43.61
C TYR A 33 4.67 24.04 -43.38
N TYR A 34 4.44 24.61 -42.21
CA TYR A 34 3.18 25.28 -41.90
C TYR A 34 2.85 26.42 -42.85
N LEU A 35 3.88 27.19 -43.26
CA LEU A 35 3.72 28.35 -44.11
C LEU A 35 3.67 28.01 -45.62
N SER A 36 4.26 26.86 -46.03
CA SER A 36 4.39 26.51 -47.46
C SER A 36 3.25 25.67 -47.99
N ASP A 37 2.69 24.71 -47.21
CA ASP A 37 1.63 23.81 -47.68
C ASP A 37 0.64 23.47 -46.56
N TYR A 38 -0.14 24.45 -46.14
CA TYR A 38 -1.12 24.35 -45.07
C TYR A 38 -2.19 23.30 -45.29
N LYS A 39 -2.62 23.09 -46.57
CA LYS A 39 -3.74 22.18 -46.84
C LYS A 39 -3.43 20.70 -46.71
N SER A 40 -2.18 20.32 -47.01
CA SER A 40 -1.75 18.91 -46.84
C SER A 40 -1.24 18.62 -45.43
N PHE A 41 -0.73 19.65 -44.73
CA PHE A 41 -0.15 19.51 -43.41
C PHE A 41 -1.20 19.29 -42.30
N ILE A 42 -2.33 20.00 -42.34
CA ILE A 42 -3.37 19.93 -41.31
C ILE A 42 -3.93 18.51 -41.10
N PRO A 43 -4.34 17.76 -42.14
CA PRO A 43 -4.84 16.41 -41.94
C PRO A 43 -3.83 15.47 -41.30
N GLN A 44 -2.56 15.64 -41.62
CA GLN A 44 -1.48 14.81 -41.11
C GLN A 44 -1.20 15.11 -39.63
N VAL A 45 -1.15 16.38 -39.24
CA VAL A 45 -1.03 16.82 -37.85
C VAL A 45 -2.25 16.36 -37.02
N LEU A 46 -3.44 16.43 -37.61
CA LEU A 46 -4.65 16.00 -36.90
C LEU A 46 -4.67 14.49 -36.66
N ALA A 47 -4.21 13.69 -37.62
CA ALA A 47 -4.09 12.25 -37.46
C ALA A 47 -3.07 11.86 -36.35
N GLU A 48 -1.91 12.53 -36.35
CA GLU A 48 -0.88 12.34 -35.31
C GLU A 48 -1.38 12.80 -33.93
N ALA A 49 -2.11 13.92 -33.87
CA ALA A 49 -2.68 14.43 -32.62
C ALA A 49 -3.67 13.43 -31.99
N HIS A 50 -4.48 12.74 -32.78
CA HIS A 50 -5.36 11.69 -32.28
C HIS A 50 -4.57 10.52 -31.69
N GLY A 51 -3.49 10.09 -32.35
CA GLY A 51 -2.58 9.07 -31.82
C GLY A 51 -1.95 9.51 -30.50
N MET A 52 -1.44 10.72 -30.40
CA MET A 52 -0.84 11.27 -29.18
C MET A 52 -1.85 11.33 -28.01
N ILE A 53 -3.09 11.73 -28.25
CA ILE A 53 -4.13 11.75 -27.21
C ILE A 53 -4.37 10.34 -26.67
N PHE A 54 -4.46 9.35 -27.56
CA PHE A 54 -4.63 7.96 -27.17
C PHE A 54 -3.45 7.45 -26.36
N ASP A 55 -2.22 7.69 -26.80
CA ASP A 55 -1.01 7.29 -26.11
C ASP A 55 -0.91 7.91 -24.70
N ILE A 56 -1.17 9.22 -24.59
CA ILE A 56 -1.17 9.92 -23.31
C ILE A 56 -2.23 9.35 -22.36
N ALA A 57 -3.44 9.06 -22.88
CA ALA A 57 -4.52 8.49 -22.09
C ALA A 57 -4.16 7.09 -21.58
N VAL A 58 -3.63 6.20 -22.44
CA VAL A 58 -3.25 4.84 -22.07
C VAL A 58 -2.11 4.84 -21.06
N ILE A 59 -1.05 5.63 -21.32
CA ILE A 59 0.10 5.75 -20.42
C ILE A 59 -0.33 6.36 -19.09
N GLY A 60 -1.15 7.42 -19.12
CA GLY A 60 -1.67 8.07 -17.91
C GLY A 60 -2.48 7.12 -17.02
N ILE A 61 -3.38 6.34 -17.62
CA ILE A 61 -4.16 5.32 -16.90
C ILE A 61 -3.25 4.24 -16.33
N LEU A 62 -2.27 3.77 -17.09
CA LEU A 62 -1.32 2.75 -16.65
C LEU A 62 -0.48 3.23 -15.48
N ILE A 63 0.09 4.45 -15.56
CA ILE A 63 0.88 5.05 -14.49
C ILE A 63 0.03 5.26 -13.24
N PHE A 64 -1.20 5.77 -13.39
CA PHE A 64 -2.13 5.94 -12.28
C PHE A 64 -2.41 4.61 -11.57
N TRP A 65 -2.70 3.56 -12.33
CA TRP A 65 -2.98 2.23 -11.81
C TRP A 65 -1.76 1.62 -11.07
N LEU A 66 -0.56 1.77 -11.64
CA LEU A 66 0.69 1.30 -11.03
C LEU A 66 0.99 2.04 -9.72
N ASN A 67 0.79 3.36 -9.69
CA ASN A 67 1.01 4.18 -8.50
C ASN A 67 0.03 3.80 -7.38
N GLN A 68 -1.26 3.62 -7.71
CA GLN A 68 -2.28 3.21 -6.74
C GLN A 68 -1.92 1.86 -6.09
N ASN A 69 -1.57 0.87 -6.92
CA ASN A 69 -1.19 -0.45 -6.43
C ASN A 69 0.11 -0.41 -5.60
N GLY A 70 1.07 0.41 -6.00
CA GLY A 70 2.33 0.63 -5.28
C GLY A 70 2.10 1.21 -3.88
N GLU A 71 1.21 2.19 -3.76
CA GLU A 71 0.91 2.83 -2.48
C GLU A 71 0.21 1.88 -1.50
N ILE A 72 -0.76 1.09 -1.99
CA ILE A 72 -1.43 0.08 -1.16
C ILE A 72 -0.42 -0.94 -0.63
N ARG A 73 0.47 -1.46 -1.48
CA ARG A 73 1.52 -2.40 -1.06
C ARG A 73 2.47 -1.79 -0.03
N ARG A 74 2.82 -0.50 -0.18
CA ARG A 74 3.67 0.23 0.77
C ARG A 74 2.97 0.33 2.13
N ARG A 75 1.69 0.72 2.17
CA ARG A 75 0.90 0.82 3.42
C ARG A 75 0.80 -0.53 4.12
N ILE A 76 0.50 -1.62 3.38
CA ILE A 76 0.45 -2.98 3.96
C ILE A 76 1.80 -3.34 4.58
N ARG A 77 2.91 -3.05 3.91
CA ARG A 77 4.25 -3.28 4.45
C ARG A 77 4.47 -2.49 5.73
N THR A 78 4.20 -1.18 5.72
CA THR A 78 4.34 -0.33 6.91
C THR A 78 3.56 -0.88 8.11
N TYR A 79 2.31 -1.34 7.92
CA TYR A 79 1.52 -1.92 9.01
C TYR A 79 2.13 -3.22 9.56
N LYS A 80 2.73 -4.05 8.70
CA LYS A 80 3.44 -5.27 9.14
C LYS A 80 4.72 -4.93 9.89
N ASP A 81 5.51 -4.00 9.37
CA ASP A 81 6.76 -3.55 9.97
C ASP A 81 6.49 -2.93 11.36
N GLU A 82 5.45 -2.09 11.51
CA GLU A 82 5.06 -1.56 12.81
C GLU A 82 4.63 -2.66 13.82
N ILE A 83 3.96 -3.73 13.37
CA ILE A 83 3.65 -4.87 14.24
C ILE A 83 4.94 -5.56 14.70
N ASP A 84 5.91 -5.70 13.80
CA ASP A 84 7.20 -6.32 14.13
C ASP A 84 8.02 -5.44 15.06
N ASP A 85 8.01 -4.13 14.91
CA ASP A 85 8.69 -3.16 15.78
C ASP A 85 8.15 -3.20 17.23
N PHE A 86 6.83 -3.35 17.39
CA PHE A 86 6.19 -3.40 18.71
C PHE A 86 6.08 -4.81 19.33
N ARG A 87 6.59 -5.83 18.65
CA ARG A 87 6.39 -7.25 19.00
C ARG A 87 6.70 -7.61 20.46
N LEU A 88 7.77 -7.11 21.01
CA LEU A 88 8.22 -7.42 22.38
C LEU A 88 7.95 -6.28 23.38
N TRP A 89 7.21 -5.26 22.97
CA TRP A 89 6.95 -4.12 23.84
C TRP A 89 5.73 -4.38 24.73
N GLU A 90 5.97 -4.39 26.04
CA GLU A 90 4.93 -4.62 27.06
C GLU A 90 4.28 -3.31 27.49
N SER A 91 3.79 -2.51 26.55
CA SER A 91 3.08 -1.27 26.85
C SER A 91 1.67 -1.26 26.25
N GLU A 92 0.75 -0.56 26.92
CA GLU A 92 -0.62 -0.38 26.41
C GLU A 92 -0.61 0.34 25.05
N GLU A 93 0.26 1.31 24.86
CA GLU A 93 0.38 2.04 23.58
C GLU A 93 0.79 1.08 22.44
N ALA A 94 1.79 0.22 22.66
CA ALA A 94 2.22 -0.77 21.69
C ALA A 94 1.08 -1.74 21.34
N ALA A 95 0.33 -2.20 22.35
CA ALA A 95 -0.81 -3.08 22.17
C ALA A 95 -1.91 -2.41 21.31
N PHE A 96 -2.29 -1.17 21.60
CA PHE A 96 -3.30 -0.44 20.82
C PHE A 96 -2.85 -0.16 19.40
N ARG A 97 -1.59 0.20 19.18
CA ARG A 97 -1.02 0.42 17.84
C ARG A 97 -1.02 -0.87 17.02
N THR A 98 -0.59 -1.97 17.62
CA THR A 98 -0.59 -3.29 16.97
C THR A 98 -2.01 -3.71 16.57
N VAL A 99 -2.99 -3.58 17.46
CA VAL A 99 -4.40 -3.86 17.13
C VAL A 99 -4.92 -2.93 16.02
N GLY A 100 -4.52 -1.66 16.05
CA GLY A 100 -4.84 -0.72 14.98
C GLY A 100 -4.32 -1.19 13.62
N ASN A 101 -3.09 -1.69 13.56
CA ASN A 101 -2.47 -2.22 12.34
C ASN A 101 -3.13 -3.52 11.89
N ILE A 102 -3.46 -4.44 12.80
CA ILE A 102 -4.23 -5.64 12.49
C ILE A 102 -5.55 -5.27 11.80
N LYS A 103 -6.31 -4.32 12.36
CA LYS A 103 -7.58 -3.87 11.77
C LYS A 103 -7.39 -3.19 10.40
N ARG A 104 -6.28 -2.45 10.20
CA ARG A 104 -5.94 -1.86 8.89
C ARG A 104 -5.59 -2.94 7.87
N LEU A 105 -4.80 -3.95 8.25
CA LEU A 105 -4.48 -5.11 7.40
C LEU A 105 -5.75 -5.85 6.98
N ASN A 106 -6.68 -6.07 7.92
CA ASN A 106 -7.95 -6.72 7.63
C ASN A 106 -8.80 -5.94 6.60
N ARG A 107 -8.81 -4.59 6.63
CA ARG A 107 -9.46 -3.78 5.59
C ARG A 107 -8.87 -4.03 4.20
N HIS A 108 -7.59 -4.35 4.12
CA HIS A 108 -6.91 -4.76 2.88
C HIS A 108 -7.03 -6.26 2.59
N LYS A 109 -7.89 -6.99 3.32
CA LYS A 109 -8.10 -8.45 3.19
C LYS A 109 -6.83 -9.27 3.47
N ILE A 110 -5.94 -8.76 4.29
CA ILE A 110 -4.79 -9.49 4.81
C ILE A 110 -5.17 -10.02 6.19
N HIS A 111 -5.24 -11.35 6.30
CA HIS A 111 -5.70 -12.05 7.51
C HIS A 111 -4.57 -12.85 8.15
N GLU A 112 -3.65 -13.41 7.35
CA GLU A 112 -2.48 -14.12 7.84
C GLU A 112 -1.43 -13.13 8.34
N ILE A 113 -1.39 -12.93 9.65
CA ILE A 113 -0.54 -11.94 10.31
C ILE A 113 0.39 -12.66 11.28
N ASN A 114 1.66 -12.25 11.32
CA ASN A 114 2.63 -12.76 12.27
C ASN A 114 2.55 -11.95 13.58
N LEU A 115 1.95 -12.54 14.60
CA LEU A 115 1.78 -11.96 15.94
C LEU A 115 2.57 -12.72 17.03
N VAL A 116 3.58 -13.48 16.63
CA VAL A 116 4.43 -14.23 17.58
C VAL A 116 5.02 -13.29 18.63
N ASN A 117 4.88 -13.64 19.91
CA ASN A 117 5.36 -12.85 21.05
C ASN A 117 4.78 -11.41 21.14
N CYS A 118 3.69 -11.11 20.45
CA CYS A 118 3.03 -9.81 20.61
C CYS A 118 2.35 -9.69 21.98
N HIS A 119 2.48 -8.53 22.62
CA HIS A 119 1.85 -8.21 23.89
C HIS A 119 0.60 -7.37 23.65
N LEU A 120 -0.58 -8.00 23.71
CA LEU A 120 -1.89 -7.40 23.37
C LEU A 120 -2.93 -7.54 24.49
N PRO A 121 -2.58 -7.37 25.76
CA PRO A 121 -3.56 -7.53 26.84
C PRO A 121 -4.57 -6.37 26.84
N ARG A 122 -5.77 -6.63 27.34
CA ARG A 122 -6.86 -5.63 27.47
C ARG A 122 -7.23 -4.94 26.17
N THR A 123 -7.10 -5.60 25.03
CA THR A 123 -7.40 -5.03 23.71
C THR A 123 -8.74 -5.53 23.16
N ASN A 124 -9.23 -4.84 22.13
CA ASN A 124 -10.45 -5.19 21.42
C ASN A 124 -10.15 -5.69 20.01
N LEU A 125 -10.25 -7.01 19.85
CA LEU A 125 -10.09 -7.75 18.59
C LEU A 125 -11.43 -8.31 18.08
N ASN A 126 -12.56 -7.74 18.51
CA ASN A 126 -13.89 -8.18 18.07
C ASN A 126 -14.01 -8.03 16.55
N TYR A 127 -14.63 -9.05 15.92
CA TYR A 127 -14.87 -9.10 14.47
C TYR A 127 -13.61 -9.10 13.61
N VAL A 128 -12.45 -9.29 14.20
CA VAL A 128 -11.18 -9.32 13.47
C VAL A 128 -11.00 -10.70 12.81
N ASN A 129 -10.54 -10.71 11.58
CA ASN A 129 -10.15 -11.94 10.89
C ASN A 129 -8.66 -12.19 11.05
N LEU A 130 -8.29 -13.22 11.78
CA LEU A 130 -6.93 -13.70 12.03
C LEU A 130 -6.74 -15.14 11.53
N ALA A 131 -7.55 -15.56 10.55
CA ALA A 131 -7.43 -16.89 9.98
C ALA A 131 -6.02 -17.13 9.42
N GLY A 132 -5.42 -18.27 9.78
CA GLY A 132 -4.05 -18.64 9.40
C GLY A 132 -2.93 -17.85 10.09
N SER A 133 -3.25 -16.90 10.96
CA SER A 133 -2.25 -16.10 11.68
C SER A 133 -1.38 -16.93 12.61
N ASN A 134 -0.14 -16.50 12.79
CA ASN A 134 0.76 -17.08 13.78
C ASN A 134 0.78 -16.21 15.04
N MET A 135 0.20 -16.72 16.11
CA MET A 135 0.06 -16.05 17.40
C MET A 135 0.81 -16.80 18.53
N ASN A 136 1.75 -17.65 18.15
CA ASN A 136 2.50 -18.43 19.15
C ASN A 136 3.13 -17.51 20.19
N SER A 137 2.97 -17.85 21.46
CA SER A 137 3.47 -17.10 22.62
C SER A 137 2.97 -15.65 22.70
N ALA A 138 1.89 -15.30 22.00
CA ALA A 138 1.27 -13.97 22.14
C ALA A 138 0.51 -13.88 23.47
N ASN A 139 0.57 -12.72 24.11
CA ASN A 139 -0.25 -12.41 25.27
C ASN A 139 -1.48 -11.60 24.86
N ILE A 140 -2.66 -12.21 24.97
CA ILE A 140 -3.96 -11.60 24.63
C ILE A 140 -4.89 -11.61 25.85
N SER A 141 -4.31 -11.71 27.05
CA SER A 141 -5.08 -11.79 28.29
C SER A 141 -6.00 -10.59 28.47
N GLN A 142 -7.15 -10.81 29.10
CA GLN A 142 -8.16 -9.80 29.41
C GLN A 142 -8.71 -9.06 28.16
N SER A 143 -8.55 -9.63 26.96
CA SER A 143 -8.95 -9.01 25.68
C SER A 143 -10.32 -9.52 25.23
N SER A 144 -10.96 -8.75 24.36
CA SER A 144 -12.22 -9.14 23.73
C SER A 144 -11.97 -9.61 22.29
N LEU A 145 -12.35 -10.86 22.00
CA LEU A 145 -12.24 -11.51 20.69
C LEU A 145 -13.63 -12.02 20.22
N ILE A 146 -14.70 -11.29 20.55
CA ILE A 146 -16.07 -11.67 20.18
C ILE A 146 -16.15 -11.75 18.64
N GLU A 147 -16.68 -12.86 18.12
CA GLU A 147 -16.80 -13.15 16.69
C GLU A 147 -15.46 -13.01 15.91
N CYS A 148 -14.32 -13.21 16.59
CA CYS A 148 -13.02 -13.22 15.95
C CYS A 148 -12.84 -14.51 15.14
N ASN A 149 -12.34 -14.44 13.93
CA ASN A 149 -12.00 -15.61 13.14
C ASN A 149 -10.54 -16.01 13.37
N LEU A 150 -10.34 -17.14 14.05
CA LEU A 150 -9.04 -17.76 14.34
C LEU A 150 -8.88 -19.11 13.62
N GLU A 151 -9.62 -19.35 12.53
CA GLU A 151 -9.53 -20.60 11.78
C GLU A 151 -8.10 -20.85 11.28
N ASN A 152 -7.62 -22.09 11.51
CA ASN A 152 -6.26 -22.52 11.16
C ASN A 152 -5.12 -21.64 11.75
N ALA A 153 -5.40 -20.82 12.74
CA ALA A 153 -4.37 -20.02 13.42
C ALA A 153 -3.45 -20.92 14.27
N ARG A 154 -2.21 -20.50 14.44
CA ARG A 154 -1.24 -21.13 15.34
C ARG A 154 -1.28 -20.39 16.67
N LEU A 155 -1.71 -21.09 17.71
CA LEU A 155 -1.99 -20.53 19.04
C LEU A 155 -1.14 -21.20 20.13
N ASN A 156 -0.01 -21.82 19.78
CA ASN A 156 0.81 -22.52 20.77
C ASN A 156 1.31 -21.53 21.81
N GLN A 157 1.11 -21.87 23.12
CA GLN A 157 1.50 -21.03 24.24
C GLN A 157 0.88 -19.62 24.22
N THR A 158 -0.21 -19.41 23.48
CA THR A 158 -0.90 -18.14 23.49
C THR A 158 -1.67 -17.97 24.80
N ASN A 159 -1.45 -16.86 25.48
CA ASN A 159 -2.16 -16.57 26.73
C ASN A 159 -3.50 -15.87 26.42
N PHE A 160 -4.61 -16.58 26.68
CA PHE A 160 -5.99 -16.06 26.59
C PHE A 160 -6.62 -15.87 27.98
N GLU A 161 -5.85 -15.79 29.03
CA GLU A 161 -6.36 -15.67 30.40
C GLU A 161 -7.39 -14.53 30.52
N ASN A 162 -8.57 -14.83 31.05
CA ASN A 162 -9.66 -13.87 31.22
C ASN A 162 -10.13 -13.17 29.92
N SER A 163 -9.86 -13.73 28.75
CA SER A 163 -10.31 -13.18 27.48
C SER A 163 -11.70 -13.65 27.11
N ASN A 164 -12.44 -12.82 26.39
CA ASN A 164 -13.77 -13.14 25.89
C ASN A 164 -13.70 -13.63 24.43
N LEU A 165 -13.87 -14.93 24.22
CA LEU A 165 -13.91 -15.57 22.90
C LEU A 165 -15.34 -15.94 22.45
N ASN A 166 -16.38 -15.26 22.95
CA ASN A 166 -17.75 -15.57 22.55
C ASN A 166 -17.91 -15.54 21.03
N GLN A 167 -18.43 -16.63 20.48
CA GLN A 167 -18.67 -16.81 19.04
C GLN A 167 -17.40 -16.73 18.17
N ALA A 168 -16.19 -16.80 18.74
CA ALA A 168 -14.96 -16.89 17.96
C ALA A 168 -14.87 -18.25 17.25
N SER A 169 -14.42 -18.25 15.98
CA SER A 169 -14.17 -19.49 15.25
C SER A 169 -12.73 -19.96 15.45
N LEU A 170 -12.56 -21.12 16.05
CA LEU A 170 -11.28 -21.79 16.29
C LEU A 170 -11.11 -23.04 15.40
N LYS A 171 -11.91 -23.18 14.36
CA LYS A 171 -11.87 -24.36 13.49
C LYS A 171 -10.48 -24.58 12.90
N GLY A 172 -9.89 -25.74 13.15
CA GLY A 172 -8.56 -26.07 12.64
C GLY A 172 -7.41 -25.29 13.29
N ALA A 173 -7.66 -24.52 14.35
CA ALA A 173 -6.60 -23.84 15.07
C ALA A 173 -5.72 -24.83 15.85
N TYR A 174 -4.42 -24.54 15.92
CA TYR A 174 -3.44 -25.36 16.61
C TYR A 174 -3.05 -24.69 17.92
N ALA A 175 -3.39 -25.34 19.03
CA ALA A 175 -3.02 -24.88 20.37
C ALA A 175 -2.35 -26.02 21.13
N SER A 176 -1.17 -25.77 21.67
CA SER A 176 -0.43 -26.67 22.56
C SER A 176 0.26 -25.88 23.66
N GLY A 177 0.23 -26.40 24.89
CA GLY A 177 0.84 -25.78 26.07
C GLY A 177 -0.14 -25.32 27.07
#